data_fd1bb5aa4aebc4484f6d546fc31952c7
#
_entry.id   fd1bb5aa4aebc4484f6d546fc31952c7
#
_cell.length_a   1.000
_cell.length_b   1.000
_cell.length_c   1.000
_cell.angle_alpha   90.00
_cell.angle_beta   90.00
_cell.angle_gamma   90.00
#
_symmetry.space_group_name_H-M   'P 1'
#
loop_
_entity.id
_entity.type
_entity.pdbx_description
1 polymer ?
#
loop_
_entity_poly.entity_id
_entity_poly.type
_entity_poly.pdbx_seq_one_letter_code
_entity_poly.pdbx_strand_id
1 'polypeptide(L)'
;MRVIRSAVFVTLTILTLTNVSRAQPSHDSMKGMDMPANQPQKTPAKSPLKPAEGASVQILAPTKGQTFKGDQVPIQFKLVKGKAGHHVHAYVDNELMGMFEGEKGTLNGIKPGSHVLTLRVVTDDHKTELDASDEVNFIVKK
;
A
#
# COMPACT_ATOMS: atom_id res chain seq x y z
N MET A 1 60.63 -6.60 -5.53
CA MET A 1 60.69 -5.57 -6.58
C MET A 1 60.44 -6.23 -7.92
N ARG A 2 59.26 -6.08 -8.50
CA ARG A 2 59.04 -6.25 -9.96
C ARG A 2 57.73 -5.54 -10.29
N VAL A 3 57.88 -4.42 -10.96
CA VAL A 3 56.82 -3.58 -11.52
C VAL A 3 56.50 -4.14 -12.90
N ILE A 4 55.27 -4.52 -13.13
CA ILE A 4 54.79 -4.85 -14.48
C ILE A 4 53.78 -3.76 -14.88
N ARG A 5 54.24 -2.93 -15.83
CA ARG A 5 53.44 -1.99 -16.59
C ARG A 5 52.74 -2.75 -17.72
N SER A 6 51.44 -2.70 -17.80
CA SER A 6 50.72 -3.18 -18.98
C SER A 6 49.98 -2.04 -19.63
N ALA A 7 50.18 -1.98 -20.92
CA ALA A 7 49.78 -0.90 -21.81
C ALA A 7 48.27 -0.88 -22.08
N VAL A 8 47.75 0.34 -22.20
CA VAL A 8 46.43 0.70 -22.66
C VAL A 8 46.39 0.61 -24.19
N PHE A 9 45.51 -0.23 -24.72
CA PHE A 9 45.11 -0.15 -26.12
C PHE A 9 43.71 0.49 -26.18
N VAL A 10 43.67 1.72 -26.67
CA VAL A 10 42.48 2.43 -27.06
C VAL A 10 42.20 2.10 -28.52
N THR A 11 41.16 1.35 -28.79
CA THR A 11 40.62 1.18 -30.15
C THR A 11 39.38 2.06 -30.30
N LEU A 12 39.56 3.13 -31.07
CA LEU A 12 38.51 4.03 -31.50
C LEU A 12 37.75 3.42 -32.67
N THR A 13 36.54 2.95 -32.46
CA THR A 13 35.67 2.48 -33.55
C THR A 13 34.69 3.59 -33.91
N ILE A 14 34.88 4.18 -35.06
CA ILE A 14 33.97 5.17 -35.65
C ILE A 14 32.81 4.40 -36.30
N LEU A 15 31.62 4.58 -35.77
CA LEU A 15 30.39 4.04 -36.35
C LEU A 15 29.67 5.15 -37.12
N THR A 16 29.63 4.99 -38.43
CA THR A 16 28.94 5.91 -39.36
C THR A 16 27.43 5.78 -39.23
N LEU A 17 26.75 6.88 -38.92
CA LEU A 17 25.28 6.99 -38.97
C LEU A 17 24.80 7.02 -40.43
N THR A 18 24.10 6.03 -40.85
CA THR A 18 23.24 6.10 -42.05
C THR A 18 21.84 6.55 -41.63
N ASN A 19 21.47 7.77 -42.04
CA ASN A 19 20.10 8.30 -41.95
C ASN A 19 19.19 7.50 -42.89
N VAL A 20 18.33 6.65 -42.35
CA VAL A 20 17.19 6.11 -43.07
C VAL A 20 15.98 7.01 -42.75
N SER A 21 15.68 7.90 -43.68
CA SER A 21 14.40 8.62 -43.72
C SER A 21 13.26 7.63 -43.91
N ARG A 22 12.53 7.34 -42.86
CA ARG A 22 11.28 6.58 -42.93
C ARG A 22 10.12 7.58 -42.94
N ALA A 23 9.47 7.66 -44.09
CA ALA A 23 8.25 8.46 -44.27
C ALA A 23 7.21 8.06 -43.20
N GLN A 24 6.73 9.02 -42.42
CA GLN A 24 5.57 8.85 -41.56
C GLN A 24 4.29 8.82 -42.45
N PRO A 25 3.40 7.88 -42.26
CA PRO A 25 2.05 8.02 -42.76
C PRO A 25 1.33 9.10 -41.96
N SER A 26 0.79 10.07 -42.66
CA SER A 26 -0.10 11.12 -42.17
C SER A 26 -1.29 10.50 -41.48
N HIS A 27 -1.36 10.56 -40.16
CA HIS A 27 -2.58 10.29 -39.43
C HIS A 27 -3.52 11.48 -39.56
N ASP A 28 -4.54 11.22 -40.31
CA ASP A 28 -5.72 12.00 -40.50
C ASP A 28 -6.35 12.43 -39.18
N SER A 29 -6.81 13.67 -39.16
CA SER A 29 -7.49 14.37 -38.09
C SER A 29 -8.49 13.52 -37.35
N MET A 30 -8.20 13.09 -36.13
CA MET A 30 -9.21 12.87 -35.12
C MET A 30 -9.49 14.14 -34.38
N LYS A 31 -10.51 14.82 -34.89
CA LYS A 31 -11.21 15.96 -34.34
C LYS A 31 -11.60 15.69 -32.90
N GLY A 32 -11.12 16.55 -32.00
CA GLY A 32 -11.62 16.90 -30.69
C GLY A 32 -12.49 15.89 -29.95
N MET A 33 -11.88 15.04 -29.11
CA MET A 33 -12.48 14.67 -27.86
C MET A 33 -11.88 15.58 -26.79
N ASP A 34 -12.60 16.65 -26.49
CA ASP A 34 -12.41 17.39 -25.25
C ASP A 34 -12.56 16.38 -24.09
N MET A 35 -11.43 15.93 -23.56
CA MET A 35 -11.45 15.32 -22.25
C MET A 35 -11.77 16.44 -21.26
N PRO A 36 -12.89 16.38 -20.55
CA PRO A 36 -13.11 17.33 -19.47
C PRO A 36 -12.01 17.12 -18.44
N ALA A 37 -11.08 18.07 -18.40
CA ALA A 37 -10.13 18.21 -17.33
C ALA A 37 -10.94 18.31 -16.03
N ASN A 38 -10.55 17.46 -15.05
CA ASN A 38 -10.93 17.63 -13.65
C ASN A 38 -12.36 17.20 -13.26
N GLN A 39 -12.69 15.93 -13.53
CA GLN A 39 -13.62 15.29 -12.62
C GLN A 39 -12.84 14.91 -11.36
N PRO A 40 -13.24 15.40 -10.16
CA PRO A 40 -12.70 14.85 -8.93
C PRO A 40 -12.95 13.34 -8.96
N GLN A 41 -11.88 12.55 -8.90
CA GLN A 41 -12.00 11.10 -8.74
C GLN A 41 -12.88 10.88 -7.51
N LYS A 42 -14.11 10.45 -7.74
CA LYS A 42 -14.99 9.98 -6.69
C LYS A 42 -14.22 8.89 -5.98
N THR A 43 -13.72 9.18 -4.78
CA THR A 43 -13.24 8.17 -3.84
C THR A 43 -14.28 7.05 -3.87
N PRO A 44 -13.90 5.78 -4.08
CA PRO A 44 -14.87 4.70 -4.11
C PRO A 44 -15.74 4.83 -2.86
N ALA A 45 -17.05 4.95 -3.04
CA ALA A 45 -17.97 5.06 -1.94
C ALA A 45 -17.75 3.83 -1.06
N LYS A 46 -17.27 4.06 0.18
CA LYS A 46 -17.04 3.01 1.15
C LYS A 46 -18.35 2.24 1.27
N SER A 47 -18.32 0.95 0.93
CA SER A 47 -19.51 0.11 1.03
C SER A 47 -20.14 0.25 2.42
N PRO A 48 -21.46 0.37 2.54
CA PRO A 48 -22.09 0.51 3.84
C PRO A 48 -21.71 -0.67 4.72
N LEU A 49 -21.32 -0.37 5.98
CA LEU A 49 -20.97 -1.39 6.96
C LEU A 49 -22.22 -2.22 7.28
N LYS A 50 -22.06 -3.52 7.41
CA LYS A 50 -23.13 -4.38 7.93
C LYS A 50 -23.12 -4.39 9.47
N PRO A 51 -24.24 -4.66 10.13
CA PRO A 51 -24.30 -4.78 11.58
C PRO A 51 -23.27 -5.78 12.11
N ALA A 52 -22.68 -5.47 13.26
CA ALA A 52 -21.64 -6.30 13.88
C ALA A 52 -22.11 -7.71 14.27
N GLU A 53 -23.39 -7.91 14.56
CA GLU A 53 -23.99 -9.20 14.95
C GLU A 53 -23.22 -9.95 16.05
N GLY A 54 -22.72 -9.21 17.03
CA GLY A 54 -21.89 -9.71 18.12
C GLY A 54 -20.41 -9.83 17.80
N ALA A 55 -19.96 -9.42 16.61
CA ALA A 55 -18.54 -9.29 16.32
C ALA A 55 -17.95 -8.08 17.05
N SER A 56 -16.72 -8.19 17.50
CA SER A 56 -15.96 -7.08 18.05
C SER A 56 -14.46 -7.31 17.87
N VAL A 57 -13.70 -6.23 17.83
CA VAL A 57 -12.25 -6.24 17.84
C VAL A 57 -11.75 -5.23 18.85
N GLN A 58 -10.66 -5.55 19.56
CA GLN A 58 -10.01 -4.67 20.52
C GLN A 58 -8.50 -4.71 20.29
N ILE A 59 -7.89 -3.56 20.04
CA ILE A 59 -6.44 -3.43 19.90
C ILE A 59 -5.79 -3.49 21.28
N LEU A 60 -4.81 -4.38 21.45
CA LEU A 60 -3.99 -4.53 22.65
C LEU A 60 -2.59 -3.94 22.44
N ALA A 61 -2.09 -4.01 21.20
CA ALA A 61 -0.85 -3.37 20.75
C ALA A 61 -0.98 -2.95 19.29
N PRO A 62 -0.46 -1.78 18.89
CA PRO A 62 0.19 -0.78 19.74
C PRO A 62 -0.73 -0.15 20.77
N THR A 63 -0.16 0.37 21.84
CA THR A 63 -0.87 1.25 22.77
C THR A 63 -0.85 2.69 22.26
N LYS A 64 -1.78 3.52 22.72
CA LYS A 64 -1.91 4.91 22.29
C LYS A 64 -0.58 5.68 22.44
N GLY A 65 -0.07 6.21 21.34
CA GLY A 65 1.17 6.98 21.28
C GLY A 65 2.44 6.12 21.35
N GLN A 66 2.33 4.79 21.29
CA GLN A 66 3.50 3.91 21.31
C GLN A 66 4.41 4.22 20.11
N THR A 67 5.73 4.21 20.36
CA THR A 67 6.75 4.50 19.36
C THR A 67 7.50 3.24 18.97
N PHE A 68 7.69 3.04 17.66
CA PHE A 68 8.49 1.97 17.07
C PHE A 68 9.68 2.55 16.32
N LYS A 69 10.76 1.77 16.17
CA LYS A 69 11.89 2.07 15.30
C LYS A 69 11.91 1.14 14.11
N GLY A 70 12.21 1.68 12.94
CA GLY A 70 12.16 0.92 11.69
C GLY A 70 10.75 0.95 11.09
N ASP A 71 10.49 0.07 10.13
CA ASP A 71 9.29 0.03 9.31
C ASP A 71 8.30 -1.09 9.68
N GLN A 72 8.61 -1.84 10.74
CA GLN A 72 7.80 -2.96 11.21
C GLN A 72 7.07 -2.61 12.50
N VAL A 73 5.76 -2.84 12.52
CA VAL A 73 4.92 -2.58 13.67
C VAL A 73 4.19 -3.86 14.07
N PRO A 74 4.58 -4.51 15.19
CA PRO A 74 3.84 -5.65 15.70
C PRO A 74 2.47 -5.20 16.21
N ILE A 75 1.44 -5.96 15.87
CA ILE A 75 0.08 -5.75 16.35
C ILE A 75 -0.39 -6.94 17.16
N GLN A 76 -1.19 -6.66 18.17
CA GLN A 76 -1.91 -7.64 18.95
C GLN A 76 -3.31 -7.13 19.23
N PHE A 77 -4.30 -7.99 19.10
CA PHE A 77 -5.70 -7.63 19.30
C PHE A 77 -6.49 -8.83 19.80
N LYS A 78 -7.68 -8.59 20.31
CA LYS A 78 -8.67 -9.61 20.65
C LYS A 78 -9.78 -9.56 19.61
N LEU A 79 -10.15 -10.69 19.05
CA LEU A 79 -11.21 -10.83 18.05
C LEU A 79 -12.35 -11.66 18.59
N VAL A 80 -13.55 -11.13 18.57
CA VAL A 80 -14.80 -11.88 18.73
C VAL A 80 -15.49 -11.91 17.38
N LYS A 81 -15.64 -13.08 16.79
CA LYS A 81 -16.15 -13.23 15.41
C LYS A 81 -17.66 -12.97 15.29
N GLY A 82 -18.42 -13.14 16.38
CA GLY A 82 -19.87 -13.04 16.31
C GLY A 82 -20.48 -14.07 15.35
N LYS A 83 -21.58 -13.70 14.68
CA LYS A 83 -22.26 -14.59 13.73
C LYS A 83 -21.65 -14.57 12.33
N ALA A 84 -21.14 -13.42 11.90
CA ALA A 84 -20.71 -13.20 10.53
C ALA A 84 -19.23 -12.83 10.37
N GLY A 85 -18.53 -12.48 11.45
CA GLY A 85 -17.11 -12.11 11.40
C GLY A 85 -16.21 -13.32 11.20
N HIS A 86 -15.16 -13.15 10.41
CA HIS A 86 -14.20 -14.20 10.11
C HIS A 86 -12.78 -13.78 10.50
N HIS A 87 -12.32 -12.64 10.03
CA HIS A 87 -10.95 -12.13 10.21
C HIS A 87 -10.96 -10.61 10.36
N VAL A 88 -9.77 -10.03 10.49
CA VAL A 88 -9.58 -8.58 10.66
C VAL A 88 -8.80 -8.01 9.49
N HIS A 89 -9.29 -6.92 8.93
CA HIS A 89 -8.54 -6.03 8.06
C HIS A 89 -7.86 -4.95 8.89
N ALA A 90 -6.58 -4.72 8.66
CA ALA A 90 -5.80 -3.67 9.30
C ALA A 90 -5.51 -2.55 8.31
N TYR A 91 -5.94 -1.35 8.66
CA TYR A 91 -5.73 -0.13 7.90
C TYR A 91 -4.77 0.77 8.66
N VAL A 92 -3.79 1.35 7.96
CA VAL A 92 -2.96 2.43 8.47
C VAL A 92 -3.25 3.67 7.64
N ASP A 93 -3.69 4.74 8.28
CA ASP A 93 -4.09 5.99 7.64
C ASP A 93 -5.12 5.77 6.49
N ASN A 94 -6.06 4.84 6.69
CA ASN A 94 -7.07 4.37 5.73
C ASN A 94 -6.54 3.51 4.55
N GLU A 95 -5.27 3.16 4.53
CA GLU A 95 -4.70 2.22 3.56
C GLU A 95 -4.71 0.79 4.13
N LEU A 96 -5.21 -0.20 3.38
CA LEU A 96 -5.21 -1.60 3.79
C LEU A 96 -3.78 -2.14 3.80
N MET A 97 -3.26 -2.44 4.97
CA MET A 97 -1.89 -2.91 5.18
C MET A 97 -1.79 -4.41 5.49
N GLY A 98 -2.89 -5.06 5.84
CA GLY A 98 -2.86 -6.48 6.15
C GLY A 98 -4.23 -7.06 6.48
N MET A 99 -4.29 -8.39 6.45
CA MET A 99 -5.45 -9.19 6.83
C MET A 99 -4.98 -10.27 7.82
N PHE A 100 -5.68 -10.43 8.93
CA PHE A 100 -5.25 -11.29 10.03
C PHE A 100 -6.40 -12.14 10.54
N GLU A 101 -6.23 -13.46 10.49
CA GLU A 101 -7.18 -14.44 11.05
C GLU A 101 -6.93 -14.71 12.54
N GLY A 102 -5.68 -14.60 12.97
CA GLY A 102 -5.25 -14.72 14.35
C GLY A 102 -5.20 -13.38 15.07
N GLU A 103 -4.93 -13.40 16.35
CA GLU A 103 -4.92 -12.23 17.23
C GLU A 103 -3.58 -11.47 17.27
N LYS A 104 -2.62 -11.84 16.42
CA LYS A 104 -1.29 -11.22 16.32
C LYS A 104 -0.86 -11.11 14.87
N GLY A 105 -0.08 -10.08 14.57
CA GLY A 105 0.51 -9.87 13.25
C GLY A 105 1.61 -8.84 13.28
N THR A 106 2.17 -8.56 12.11
CA THR A 106 3.15 -7.49 11.91
C THR A 106 2.78 -6.72 10.66
N LEU A 107 2.67 -5.41 10.78
CA LEU A 107 2.55 -4.49 9.67
C LEU A 107 3.96 -4.16 9.19
N ASN A 108 4.18 -4.16 7.88
CA ASN A 108 5.49 -3.90 7.28
C ASN A 108 5.42 -2.69 6.36
N GLY A 109 6.56 -2.00 6.18
CA GLY A 109 6.65 -0.87 5.27
C GLY A 109 6.02 0.42 5.78
N ILE A 110 5.82 0.55 7.10
CA ILE A 110 5.28 1.78 7.69
C ILE A 110 6.34 2.87 7.69
N LYS A 111 6.03 3.99 7.07
CA LYS A 111 6.95 5.13 6.96
C LYS A 111 7.12 5.81 8.32
N PRO A 112 8.26 6.53 8.56
CA PRO A 112 8.38 7.36 9.75
C PRO A 112 7.31 8.46 9.80
N GLY A 113 6.67 8.61 10.96
CA GLY A 113 5.59 9.58 11.18
C GLY A 113 4.62 9.15 12.27
N SER A 114 3.57 9.94 12.44
CA SER A 114 2.41 9.60 13.28
C SER A 114 1.36 8.93 12.41
N HIS A 115 0.82 7.83 12.88
CA HIS A 115 -0.11 6.99 12.14
C HIS A 115 -1.34 6.63 12.97
N VAL A 116 -2.41 6.26 12.28
CA VAL A 116 -3.63 5.72 12.86
C VAL A 116 -3.79 4.29 12.37
N LEU A 117 -3.79 3.32 13.30
CA LEU A 117 -4.17 1.94 13.02
C LEU A 117 -5.67 1.79 13.27
N THR A 118 -6.40 1.33 12.29
CA THR A 118 -7.80 0.91 12.41
C THR A 118 -7.89 -0.58 12.11
N LEU A 119 -8.41 -1.37 13.03
CA LEU A 119 -8.77 -2.76 12.80
C LEU A 119 -10.27 -2.86 12.57
N ARG A 120 -10.70 -3.66 11.59
CA ARG A 120 -12.09 -3.87 11.25
C ARG A 120 -12.39 -5.34 11.02
N VAL A 121 -13.48 -5.82 11.61
CA VAL A 121 -13.93 -7.19 11.39
C VAL A 121 -14.59 -7.32 10.02
N VAL A 122 -14.23 -8.38 9.31
CA VAL A 122 -14.68 -8.66 7.94
C VAL A 122 -15.24 -10.08 7.88
N THR A 123 -16.19 -10.30 7.00
CA THR A 123 -16.77 -11.61 6.73
C THR A 123 -15.83 -12.48 5.88
N ASP A 124 -16.12 -13.76 5.75
CA ASP A 124 -15.31 -14.72 5.00
C ASP A 124 -15.14 -14.36 3.51
N ASP A 125 -16.12 -13.65 2.93
CA ASP A 125 -16.08 -13.21 1.54
C ASP A 125 -15.05 -12.10 1.24
N HIS A 126 -14.33 -11.58 2.24
CA HIS A 126 -13.38 -10.46 2.18
C HIS A 126 -13.93 -9.15 1.61
N LYS A 127 -15.23 -9.06 1.36
CA LYS A 127 -15.87 -7.91 0.71
C LYS A 127 -16.78 -7.13 1.65
N THR A 128 -17.26 -7.79 2.69
CA THR A 128 -18.22 -7.22 3.62
C THR A 128 -17.54 -6.86 4.93
N GLU A 129 -17.45 -5.57 5.21
CA GLU A 129 -17.00 -5.05 6.49
C GLU A 129 -18.16 -4.92 7.46
N LEU A 130 -17.90 -5.30 8.72
CA LEU A 130 -18.87 -5.18 9.80
C LEU A 130 -18.66 -3.87 10.57
N ASP A 131 -19.74 -3.38 11.21
CA ASP A 131 -19.66 -2.25 12.13
C ASP A 131 -19.04 -2.69 13.48
N ALA A 132 -17.84 -3.23 13.39
CA ALA A 132 -17.03 -3.72 14.49
C ALA A 132 -15.57 -3.34 14.23
N SER A 133 -15.13 -2.26 14.82
CA SER A 133 -13.78 -1.71 14.63
C SER A 133 -13.20 -1.13 15.91
N ASP A 134 -11.88 -1.05 15.97
CA ASP A 134 -11.13 -0.34 16.99
C ASP A 134 -9.98 0.45 16.37
N GLU A 135 -9.55 1.52 17.02
CA GLU A 135 -8.59 2.46 16.46
C GLU A 135 -7.58 2.93 17.50
N VAL A 136 -6.30 3.06 17.09
CA VAL A 136 -5.24 3.56 17.94
C VAL A 136 -4.21 4.36 17.16
N ASN A 137 -3.71 5.44 17.77
CA ASN A 137 -2.60 6.23 17.23
C ASN A 137 -1.26 5.66 17.70
N PHE A 138 -0.25 5.62 16.82
CA PHE A 138 1.11 5.21 17.09
C PHE A 138 2.13 6.05 16.30
N ILE A 139 3.41 5.92 16.61
CA ILE A 139 4.49 6.71 16.00
C ILE A 139 5.58 5.76 15.51
N VAL A 140 6.07 5.98 14.29
CA VAL A 140 7.23 5.31 13.74
C VAL A 140 8.38 6.31 13.60
N LYS A 141 9.58 5.92 14.06
CA LYS A 141 10.82 6.68 13.93
C LYS A 141 11.82 5.93 13.05
N LYS A 142 12.69 6.69 12.42
CA LYS A 142 13.86 6.13 11.71
C LYS A 142 14.80 5.40 12.66
#